data_b66fa46b6f770cfb8273e6b2e8003b1f
#
_entry.id   b66fa46b6f770cfb8273e6b2e8003b1f
#
_cell.length_a   1.000
_cell.length_b   1.000
_cell.length_c   1.000
_cell.angle_alpha   90.00
_cell.angle_beta   90.00
_cell.angle_gamma   90.00
#
_symmetry.space_group_name_H-M   'P 1'
#
loop_
_entity.id
_entity.type
_entity.pdbx_description
1 polymer ?
#
loop_
_entity_poly.entity_id
_entity_poly.type
_entity_poly.pdbx_seq_one_letter_code
_entity_poly.pdbx_strand_id
1 'polypeptide(L)'
;MGLGALRRVLGEVTSDVAAARDRDPAARTAGTTEILLTWGGVQAILAHRVGHALHQGGVPFLPRLLAHASKVATGVEIHPAATIGPDCFIDHGSGVVIGETAEIGCCCTLYQGVTLGGTGFQRGKRHPSVEDNVTIGSGAKLLGPIRV
;
A
#
# COMPACT_ATOMS: atom_id res chain seq x y z
N MET A 1 -6.31 14.93 -12.99
CA MET A 1 -6.33 13.46 -13.16
C MET A 1 -7.16 13.14 -14.38
N GLY A 2 -6.58 12.53 -15.43
CA GLY A 2 -7.30 12.18 -16.66
C GLY A 2 -8.21 10.96 -16.47
N LEU A 3 -9.21 10.77 -17.38
CA LEU A 3 -10.18 9.68 -17.31
C LEU A 3 -9.53 8.29 -17.22
N GLY A 4 -8.39 8.10 -17.88
CA GLY A 4 -7.62 6.84 -17.85
C GLY A 4 -6.99 6.55 -16.48
N ALA A 5 -6.47 7.58 -15.80
CA ALA A 5 -5.94 7.43 -14.44
C ALA A 5 -7.04 7.08 -13.43
N LEU A 6 -8.22 7.70 -13.56
CA LEU A 6 -9.37 7.38 -12.71
C LEU A 6 -9.83 5.93 -12.90
N ARG A 7 -9.95 5.46 -14.14
CA ARG A 7 -10.33 4.06 -14.43
C ARG A 7 -9.34 3.07 -13.86
N ARG A 8 -8.04 3.35 -13.94
CA ARG A 8 -6.98 2.53 -13.36
C ARG A 8 -7.14 2.44 -11.84
N VAL A 9 -7.22 3.59 -11.16
CA VAL A 9 -7.41 3.65 -9.70
C VAL A 9 -8.64 2.86 -9.26
N LEU A 10 -9.77 3.01 -9.95
CA LEU A 10 -11.00 2.26 -9.63
C LEU A 10 -10.82 0.75 -9.83
N GLY A 11 -10.11 0.32 -10.87
CA GLY A 11 -9.78 -1.09 -11.11
C GLY A 11 -8.91 -1.68 -10.00
N GLU A 12 -7.83 -0.97 -9.64
CA GLU A 12 -6.92 -1.37 -8.57
C GLU A 12 -7.64 -1.44 -7.20
N VAL A 13 -8.47 -0.45 -6.89
CA VAL A 13 -9.30 -0.43 -5.67
C VAL A 13 -10.23 -1.65 -5.60
N THR A 14 -10.88 -1.98 -6.70
CA THR A 14 -11.79 -3.14 -6.75
C THR A 14 -11.03 -4.43 -6.52
N SER A 15 -9.83 -4.58 -7.10
CA SER A 15 -9.00 -5.77 -6.93
C SER A 15 -8.44 -5.88 -5.51
N ASP A 16 -8.02 -4.78 -4.89
CA ASP A 16 -7.50 -4.77 -3.51
C ASP A 16 -8.59 -5.15 -2.49
N VAL A 17 -9.84 -4.72 -2.69
CA VAL A 17 -10.99 -5.15 -1.86
C VAL A 17 -11.30 -6.63 -2.07
N ALA A 18 -11.21 -7.13 -3.30
CA ALA A 18 -11.39 -8.56 -3.58
C ALA A 18 -10.29 -9.39 -2.92
N ALA A 19 -9.03 -8.94 -2.96
CA ALA A 19 -7.91 -9.57 -2.28
C ALA A 19 -8.12 -9.69 -0.76
N ALA A 20 -8.66 -8.65 -0.12
CA ALA A 20 -9.01 -8.70 1.30
C ALA A 20 -10.05 -9.79 1.58
N ARG A 21 -11.10 -9.90 0.76
CA ARG A 21 -12.13 -10.95 0.91
C ARG A 21 -11.61 -12.36 0.71
N ASP A 22 -10.69 -12.54 -0.24
CA ASP A 22 -10.13 -13.84 -0.55
C ASP A 22 -9.21 -14.35 0.57
N ARG A 23 -8.36 -13.45 1.11
CA ARG A 23 -7.27 -13.81 2.02
C ARG A 23 -7.60 -13.66 3.50
N ASP A 24 -8.61 -12.84 3.87
CA ASP A 24 -9.09 -12.71 5.24
C ASP A 24 -10.41 -13.47 5.43
N PRO A 25 -10.43 -14.56 6.22
CA PRO A 25 -11.68 -15.28 6.52
C PRO A 25 -12.77 -14.39 7.13
N ALA A 26 -12.41 -13.36 7.93
CA ALA A 26 -13.38 -12.43 8.52
C ALA A 26 -14.02 -11.52 7.45
N ALA A 27 -13.28 -11.14 6.42
CA ALA A 27 -13.79 -10.32 5.34
C ALA A 27 -14.75 -11.05 4.38
N ARG A 28 -14.74 -12.40 4.37
CA ARG A 28 -15.63 -13.20 3.50
C ARG A 28 -17.10 -13.02 3.81
N THR A 29 -17.45 -12.79 5.07
CA THR A 29 -18.82 -12.60 5.53
C THR A 29 -19.22 -11.12 5.66
N ALA A 30 -18.25 -10.22 5.60
CA ALA A 30 -18.45 -8.78 5.72
C ALA A 30 -19.00 -8.17 4.42
N GLY A 31 -19.86 -7.16 4.57
CA GLY A 31 -20.31 -6.34 3.45
C GLY A 31 -19.17 -5.47 2.87
N THR A 32 -19.23 -5.10 1.59
CA THR A 32 -18.21 -4.23 0.98
C THR A 32 -18.05 -2.91 1.74
N THR A 33 -19.15 -2.32 2.17
CA THR A 33 -19.14 -1.05 2.95
C THR A 33 -18.41 -1.24 4.28
N GLU A 34 -18.63 -2.37 4.95
CA GLU A 34 -17.94 -2.70 6.20
C GLU A 34 -16.45 -2.82 5.99
N ILE A 35 -15.99 -3.57 4.97
CA ILE A 35 -14.57 -3.69 4.62
C ILE A 35 -13.95 -2.32 4.37
N LEU A 36 -14.59 -1.48 3.57
CA LEU A 36 -14.09 -0.14 3.25
C LEU A 36 -13.98 0.78 4.48
N LEU A 37 -14.83 0.60 5.47
CA LEU A 37 -14.89 1.47 6.65
C LEU A 37 -14.09 0.96 7.85
N THR A 38 -13.79 -0.35 7.92
CA THR A 38 -13.22 -0.94 9.14
C THR A 38 -11.90 -1.70 8.93
N TRP A 39 -11.52 -2.05 7.70
CA TRP A 39 -10.22 -2.65 7.41
C TRP A 39 -9.15 -1.57 7.16
N GLY A 40 -8.35 -1.26 8.17
CA GLY A 40 -7.32 -0.21 8.11
C GLY A 40 -6.32 -0.39 6.97
N GLY A 41 -5.90 -1.63 6.69
CA GLY A 41 -5.00 -1.92 5.56
C GLY A 41 -5.63 -1.62 4.21
N VAL A 42 -6.91 -1.93 4.02
CA VAL A 42 -7.66 -1.58 2.80
C VAL A 42 -7.75 -0.06 2.66
N GLN A 43 -8.13 0.65 3.72
CA GLN A 43 -8.19 2.12 3.71
C GLN A 43 -6.85 2.76 3.34
N ALA A 44 -5.74 2.23 3.87
CA ALA A 44 -4.40 2.74 3.59
C ALA A 44 -4.01 2.53 2.12
N ILE A 45 -4.30 1.37 1.54
CA ILE A 45 -4.06 1.10 0.12
C ILE A 45 -4.91 2.02 -0.75
N LEU A 46 -6.19 2.21 -0.45
CA LEU A 46 -7.07 3.12 -1.19
C LEU A 46 -6.54 4.56 -1.17
N ALA A 47 -6.15 5.06 -0.01
CA ALA A 47 -5.54 6.37 0.12
C ALA A 47 -4.24 6.48 -0.69
N HIS A 48 -3.42 5.40 -0.68
CA HIS A 48 -2.20 5.33 -1.49
C HIS A 48 -2.50 5.36 -2.98
N ARG A 49 -3.46 4.60 -3.51
CA ARG A 49 -3.83 4.61 -4.95
C ARG A 49 -4.13 6.02 -5.43
N VAL A 50 -4.93 6.76 -4.66
CA VAL A 50 -5.25 8.17 -4.96
C VAL A 50 -4.01 9.06 -4.83
N GLY A 51 -3.28 8.94 -3.72
CA GLY A 51 -2.06 9.72 -3.46
C GLY A 51 -0.97 9.49 -4.51
N HIS A 52 -0.79 8.25 -4.93
CA HIS A 52 0.17 7.87 -5.98
C HIS A 52 -0.21 8.46 -7.35
N ALA A 53 -1.48 8.40 -7.73
CA ALA A 53 -1.96 8.98 -8.97
C ALA A 53 -1.79 10.52 -9.00
N LEU A 54 -2.03 11.20 -7.88
CA LEU A 54 -1.78 12.62 -7.72
C LEU A 54 -0.28 12.94 -7.79
N HIS A 55 0.55 12.13 -7.15
CA HIS A 55 2.01 12.25 -7.17
C HIS A 55 2.57 12.10 -8.59
N GLN A 56 2.13 11.07 -9.32
CA GLN A 56 2.51 10.88 -10.73
C GLN A 56 2.03 12.03 -11.64
N GLY A 57 0.90 12.66 -11.29
CA GLY A 57 0.39 13.86 -11.95
C GLY A 57 1.16 15.15 -11.61
N GLY A 58 2.21 15.07 -10.79
CA GLY A 58 3.02 16.24 -10.40
C GLY A 58 2.35 17.18 -9.40
N VAL A 59 1.25 16.74 -8.74
CA VAL A 59 0.56 17.56 -7.73
C VAL A 59 1.46 17.72 -6.50
N PRO A 60 1.83 18.96 -6.13
CA PRO A 60 2.68 19.18 -4.97
C PRO A 60 1.88 19.02 -3.66
N PHE A 61 2.55 18.72 -2.56
CA PHE A 61 2.05 18.71 -1.18
C PHE A 61 0.89 17.75 -0.89
N LEU A 62 -0.21 17.80 -1.67
CA LEU A 62 -1.44 17.03 -1.41
C LEU A 62 -1.23 15.51 -1.30
N PRO A 63 -0.42 14.84 -2.14
CA PRO A 63 -0.13 13.41 -1.99
C PRO A 63 0.48 13.07 -0.62
N ARG A 64 1.39 13.91 -0.13
CA ARG A 64 2.05 13.74 1.17
C ARG A 64 1.08 13.99 2.33
N LEU A 65 0.22 14.99 2.20
CA LEU A 65 -0.82 15.29 3.20
C LEU A 65 -1.81 14.12 3.30
N LEU A 66 -2.25 13.57 2.18
CA LEU A 66 -3.14 12.40 2.14
C LEU A 66 -2.49 11.18 2.79
N ALA A 67 -1.22 10.90 2.47
CA ALA A 67 -0.46 9.81 3.07
C ALA A 67 -0.32 9.99 4.60
N HIS A 68 -0.09 11.22 5.06
CA HIS A 68 -0.02 11.52 6.49
C HIS A 68 -1.38 11.32 7.20
N ALA A 69 -2.47 11.81 6.60
CA ALA A 69 -3.82 11.61 7.14
C ALA A 69 -4.19 10.12 7.21
N SER A 70 -3.86 9.36 6.16
CA SER A 70 -4.03 7.91 6.14
C SER A 70 -3.25 7.21 7.25
N LYS A 71 -1.98 7.57 7.45
CA LYS A 71 -1.15 7.05 8.54
C LYS A 71 -1.78 7.30 9.92
N VAL A 72 -2.27 8.51 10.15
CA VAL A 72 -2.92 8.86 11.43
C VAL A 72 -4.19 8.03 11.65
N ALA A 73 -4.98 7.82 10.60
CA ALA A 73 -6.24 7.09 10.69
C ALA A 73 -6.06 5.55 10.79
N THR A 74 -5.06 4.99 10.11
CA THR A 74 -4.92 3.53 9.92
C THR A 74 -3.73 2.91 10.63
N GLY A 75 -2.75 3.74 11.04
CA GLY A 75 -1.46 3.25 11.54
C GLY A 75 -0.51 2.71 10.46
N VAL A 76 -0.88 2.82 9.18
CA VAL A 76 -0.11 2.35 8.02
C VAL A 76 0.53 3.55 7.31
N GLU A 77 1.84 3.56 7.20
CA GLU A 77 2.59 4.58 6.47
C GLU A 77 2.99 4.09 5.09
N ILE A 78 2.46 4.70 4.03
CA ILE A 78 2.85 4.43 2.65
C ILE A 78 3.28 5.74 1.98
N HIS A 79 4.53 5.79 1.51
CA HIS A 79 4.99 6.96 0.76
C HIS A 79 4.27 7.04 -0.60
N PRO A 80 3.77 8.22 -1.03
CA PRO A 80 3.00 8.33 -2.28
C PRO A 80 3.80 7.99 -3.54
N ALA A 81 5.14 8.03 -3.51
CA ALA A 81 5.99 7.61 -4.62
C ALA A 81 6.22 6.09 -4.69
N ALA A 82 5.92 5.33 -3.62
CA ALA A 82 6.04 3.87 -3.65
C ALA A 82 5.17 3.27 -4.76
N THR A 83 5.65 2.22 -5.42
CA THR A 83 4.89 1.49 -6.43
C THR A 83 4.31 0.22 -5.83
N ILE A 84 3.01 0.04 -5.93
CA ILE A 84 2.31 -1.15 -5.43
C ILE A 84 1.46 -1.73 -6.55
N GLY A 85 1.71 -2.99 -6.92
CA GLY A 85 0.92 -3.73 -7.89
C GLY A 85 -0.53 -3.97 -7.42
N PRO A 86 -1.40 -4.45 -8.31
CA PRO A 86 -2.78 -4.78 -7.96
C PRO A 86 -2.86 -5.98 -7.03
N ASP A 87 -4.04 -6.22 -6.46
CA ASP A 87 -4.30 -7.33 -5.53
C ASP A 87 -3.37 -7.35 -4.30
N CYS A 88 -2.96 -6.18 -3.83
CA CYS A 88 -2.17 -6.06 -2.63
C CYS A 88 -3.10 -6.07 -1.39
N PHE A 89 -2.77 -6.91 -0.42
CA PHE A 89 -3.49 -6.99 0.85
C PHE A 89 -2.58 -6.67 2.03
N ILE A 90 -2.97 -5.71 2.85
CA ILE A 90 -2.32 -5.41 4.14
C ILE A 90 -3.26 -5.90 5.24
N ASP A 91 -2.88 -6.99 5.89
CA ASP A 91 -3.64 -7.56 7.00
C ASP A 91 -3.25 -6.91 8.32
N HIS A 92 -4.27 -6.53 9.13
CA HIS A 92 -4.15 -5.74 10.37
C HIS A 92 -3.53 -4.35 10.16
N GLY A 93 -2.36 -4.26 9.56
CA GLY A 93 -1.70 -3.06 9.06
C GLY A 93 -0.95 -2.21 10.08
N SER A 94 -1.28 -2.26 11.37
CA SER A 94 -0.67 -1.40 12.39
C SER A 94 0.85 -1.44 12.35
N GLY A 95 1.49 -0.27 12.19
CA GLY A 95 2.96 -0.15 12.17
C GLY A 95 3.63 -0.62 10.87
N VAL A 96 2.87 -0.85 9.80
CA VAL A 96 3.45 -1.06 8.47
C VAL A 96 4.05 0.24 7.96
N VAL A 97 5.26 0.16 7.39
CA VAL A 97 5.96 1.29 6.78
C VAL A 97 6.48 0.90 5.40
N ILE A 98 6.04 1.61 4.37
CA ILE A 98 6.47 1.43 2.98
C ILE A 98 7.12 2.72 2.48
N GLY A 99 8.44 2.66 2.27
CA GLY A 99 9.26 3.84 1.94
C GLY A 99 9.18 4.27 0.47
N GLU A 100 9.75 5.43 0.18
CA GLU A 100 9.62 6.19 -1.08
C GLU A 100 9.93 5.39 -2.35
N THR A 101 11.00 4.61 -2.36
CA THR A 101 11.45 3.87 -3.55
C THR A 101 11.15 2.38 -3.43
N ALA A 102 10.22 1.98 -2.53
CA ALA A 102 9.75 0.60 -2.45
C ALA A 102 8.91 0.25 -3.68
N GLU A 103 9.07 -0.97 -4.12
CA GLU A 103 8.31 -1.57 -5.21
C GLU A 103 7.70 -2.88 -4.71
N ILE A 104 6.42 -3.06 -4.91
CA ILE A 104 5.69 -4.27 -4.52
C ILE A 104 4.96 -4.77 -5.77
N GLY A 105 5.18 -6.03 -6.12
CA GLY A 105 4.53 -6.70 -7.23
C GLY A 105 3.03 -6.95 -6.99
N CYS A 106 2.42 -7.72 -7.86
CA CYS A 106 1.01 -8.07 -7.73
C CYS A 106 0.80 -9.20 -6.69
N CYS A 107 -0.42 -9.30 -6.20
CA CYS A 107 -0.87 -10.41 -5.36
C CYS A 107 -0.09 -10.59 -4.05
N CYS A 108 0.51 -9.51 -3.53
CA CYS A 108 1.29 -9.55 -2.30
C CYS A 108 0.43 -9.42 -1.05
N THR A 109 0.88 -10.01 0.05
CA THR A 109 0.27 -9.88 1.37
C THR A 109 1.30 -9.40 2.38
N LEU A 110 0.98 -8.32 3.10
CA LEU A 110 1.83 -7.79 4.17
C LEU A 110 1.07 -7.82 5.49
N TYR A 111 1.72 -8.28 6.54
CA TYR A 111 1.16 -8.25 7.89
C TYR A 111 1.62 -7.02 8.68
N GLN A 112 0.98 -6.80 9.84
CA GLN A 112 1.29 -5.69 10.74
C GLN A 112 2.79 -5.62 11.08
N GLY A 113 3.28 -4.39 11.27
CA GLY A 113 4.67 -4.13 11.67
C GLY A 113 5.71 -4.38 10.59
N VAL A 114 5.32 -4.77 9.37
CA VAL A 114 6.26 -4.90 8.24
C VAL A 114 6.87 -3.55 7.90
N THR A 115 8.18 -3.53 7.66
CA THR A 115 8.88 -2.32 7.19
C THR A 115 9.63 -2.61 5.89
N LEU A 116 9.31 -1.86 4.85
CA LEU A 116 10.11 -1.75 3.64
C LEU A 116 10.91 -0.45 3.71
N GLY A 117 12.05 -0.51 4.41
CA GLY A 117 12.86 0.65 4.81
C GLY A 117 14.06 0.89 3.90
N GLY A 118 14.52 2.14 3.85
CA GLY A 118 15.77 2.50 3.20
C GLY A 118 16.97 2.36 4.13
N THR A 119 18.14 2.16 3.54
CA THR A 119 19.45 2.27 4.20
C THR A 119 20.26 3.39 3.56
N GLY A 120 20.92 4.18 4.38
CA GLY A 120 21.75 5.30 3.92
C GLY A 120 20.98 6.57 3.57
N PHE A 121 21.73 7.62 3.19
CA PHE A 121 21.22 8.98 2.97
C PHE A 121 21.20 9.40 1.49
N GLN A 122 21.54 8.49 0.59
CA GLN A 122 21.62 8.79 -0.84
C GLN A 122 20.24 8.85 -1.49
N ARG A 123 20.09 9.69 -2.49
CA ARG A 123 18.91 9.70 -3.36
C ARG A 123 18.96 8.49 -4.30
N GLY A 124 17.79 8.02 -4.74
CA GLY A 124 17.65 6.89 -5.65
C GLY A 124 17.07 5.65 -4.98
N LYS A 125 17.21 4.50 -5.62
CA LYS A 125 16.69 3.23 -5.12
C LYS A 125 17.40 2.83 -3.82
N ARG A 126 16.67 2.86 -2.71
CA ARG A 126 17.17 2.57 -1.38
C ARG A 126 16.21 1.74 -0.53
N HIS A 127 15.05 1.39 -1.09
CA HIS A 127 14.04 0.55 -0.44
C HIS A 127 13.89 -0.77 -1.20
N PRO A 128 13.35 -1.82 -0.58
CA PRO A 128 13.19 -3.14 -1.19
C PRO A 128 12.33 -3.14 -2.46
N SER A 129 12.58 -4.14 -3.33
CA SER A 129 11.67 -4.60 -4.37
C SER A 129 11.13 -5.97 -3.97
N VAL A 130 9.82 -6.07 -3.84
CA VAL A 130 9.09 -7.30 -3.51
C VAL A 130 8.45 -7.81 -4.81
N GLU A 131 8.72 -9.07 -5.15
CA GLU A 131 8.19 -9.71 -6.35
C GLU A 131 6.70 -10.03 -6.22
N ASP A 132 6.12 -10.60 -7.28
CA ASP A 132 4.72 -11.02 -7.28
C ASP A 132 4.48 -12.20 -6.33
N ASN A 133 3.28 -12.28 -5.77
CA ASN A 133 2.83 -13.40 -4.92
C ASN A 133 3.62 -13.59 -3.61
N VAL A 134 4.31 -12.57 -3.15
CA VAL A 134 5.08 -12.64 -1.90
C VAL A 134 4.19 -12.36 -0.69
N THR A 135 4.36 -13.17 0.34
CA THR A 135 3.77 -12.93 1.67
C THR A 135 4.87 -12.53 2.66
N ILE A 136 4.72 -11.37 3.28
CA ILE A 136 5.67 -10.85 4.28
C ILE A 136 5.02 -10.93 5.65
N GLY A 137 5.58 -11.80 6.49
CA GLY A 137 5.07 -12.09 7.84
C GLY A 137 5.20 -10.91 8.80
N SER A 138 4.44 -10.99 9.88
CA SER A 138 4.34 -9.96 10.92
C SER A 138 5.69 -9.48 11.44
N GLY A 139 5.89 -8.17 11.50
CA GLY A 139 7.08 -7.54 12.07
C GLY A 139 8.35 -7.64 11.23
N ALA A 140 8.32 -8.26 10.04
CA ALA A 140 9.50 -8.37 9.19
C ALA A 140 10.06 -6.99 8.79
N LYS A 141 11.37 -6.84 8.82
CA LYS A 141 12.09 -5.61 8.46
C LYS A 141 12.98 -5.87 7.26
N LEU A 142 12.53 -5.46 6.09
CA LEU A 142 13.29 -5.50 4.85
C LEU A 142 13.95 -4.14 4.66
N LEU A 143 15.27 -4.11 4.63
CA LEU A 143 16.02 -2.85 4.64
C LEU A 143 16.99 -2.79 3.46
N GLY A 144 17.06 -1.63 2.83
CA GLY A 144 17.93 -1.41 1.68
C GLY A 144 17.34 -1.88 0.35
N PRO A 145 18.06 -1.72 -0.76
CA PRO A 145 17.59 -2.04 -2.10
C PRO A 145 17.68 -3.54 -2.41
N ILE A 146 17.21 -4.37 -1.52
CA ILE A 146 17.16 -5.83 -1.67
C ILE A 146 15.97 -6.26 -2.52
N ARG A 147 16.03 -7.47 -3.07
CA ARG A 147 14.98 -8.10 -3.84
C ARG A 147 14.48 -9.36 -3.13
N VAL A 148 13.16 -9.52 -3.04
CA VAL A 148 12.50 -10.62 -2.31
C VAL A 148 11.40 -11.21 -3.18
#